data_21f2e787ce0020d82cfc2efb21f70616
#
_entry.id   21f2e787ce0020d82cfc2efb21f70616
#
_cell.length_a   1.000
_cell.length_b   1.000
_cell.length_c   1.000
_cell.angle_alpha   90.00
_cell.angle_beta   90.00
_cell.angle_gamma   90.00
#
_symmetry.space_group_name_H-M   'P 1'
#
loop_
_entity.id
_entity.type
_entity.pdbx_description
1 polymer ?
#
loop_
_entity_poly.entity_id
_entity_poly.type
_entity_poly.pdbx_seq_one_letter_code
_entity_poly.pdbx_strand_id
1 'polypeptide(L)'
;MRKLQTTAAGTFIVTIPKEWAQNLSLKKGDLVNVELEDNDIVVSPTNAKINTQSKSLFVEEFKDQKLLELCITASYIQGHDITEIRSKEKMAPDQKRWIRQAVEGLVGVEIAEDYADKIILQNLIDPFKFDINSLLEKFALTSKAVLQDAIRALLERDLSLAQDAYERGDQCTKLYRLLMRLSLQAARSRKIRDQMGLADISSVVIKIIATREIGRMAYYAMRIAQHVSEVEKKLDEQTVNLIQKMVKISIEMQDQALKALLSKDLAMASSIIDRMSQVRRLYEAALPLITKLDDRSSLALSLIIRDIRAYAGYAVALADDAVLGVFDI
;
A
#
# COMPACT_ATOMS: atom_id res chain seq x y z
N MET A 1 -38.43 -7.27 7.00
CA MET A 1 -38.32 -8.44 7.90
C MET A 1 -39.03 -9.63 7.27
N ARG A 2 -38.50 -10.85 7.43
CA ARG A 2 -39.10 -12.12 6.97
C ARG A 2 -39.30 -13.03 8.17
N LYS A 3 -40.36 -13.82 8.17
CA LYS A 3 -40.63 -14.80 9.24
C LYS A 3 -39.92 -16.11 8.87
N LEU A 4 -39.28 -16.73 9.86
CA LEU A 4 -38.80 -18.10 9.74
C LEU A 4 -40.02 -19.04 9.70
N GLN A 5 -39.99 -20.01 8.84
CA GLN A 5 -40.95 -21.09 8.73
C GLN A 5 -40.26 -22.41 9.09
N THR A 6 -40.98 -23.36 9.62
CA THR A 6 -40.50 -24.70 9.93
C THR A 6 -41.16 -25.74 9.06
N THR A 7 -40.34 -26.70 8.55
CA THR A 7 -40.89 -27.91 7.89
C THR A 7 -41.38 -28.91 8.96
N ALA A 8 -42.16 -29.89 8.56
CA ALA A 8 -42.55 -31.01 9.43
C ALA A 8 -41.35 -31.79 10.03
N ALA A 9 -40.20 -31.73 9.42
CA ALA A 9 -38.95 -32.36 9.87
C ALA A 9 -38.07 -31.42 10.77
N GLY A 10 -38.59 -30.23 11.17
CA GLY A 10 -37.90 -29.30 12.05
C GLY A 10 -36.85 -28.39 11.36
N THR A 11 -36.71 -28.46 10.04
CA THR A 11 -35.80 -27.58 9.30
C THR A 11 -36.39 -26.18 9.18
N PHE A 12 -35.59 -25.12 9.44
CA PHE A 12 -36.00 -23.75 9.23
C PHE A 12 -35.90 -23.33 7.76
N ILE A 13 -36.87 -22.58 7.29
CA ILE A 13 -36.93 -21.98 5.95
C ILE A 13 -37.04 -20.47 6.07
N VAL A 14 -36.23 -19.75 5.28
CA VAL A 14 -36.39 -18.33 5.05
C VAL A 14 -36.59 -18.06 3.56
N THR A 15 -37.55 -17.19 3.21
CA THR A 15 -37.82 -16.83 1.81
C THR A 15 -36.91 -15.67 1.38
N ILE A 16 -36.17 -15.87 0.29
CA ILE A 16 -35.36 -14.82 -0.35
C ILE A 16 -36.29 -13.95 -1.22
N PRO A 17 -36.23 -12.60 -1.14
CA PRO A 17 -36.97 -11.72 -2.04
C PRO A 17 -36.63 -12.01 -3.50
N LYS A 18 -37.68 -12.01 -4.37
CA LYS A 18 -37.53 -12.29 -5.81
C LYS A 18 -36.51 -11.35 -6.46
N GLU A 19 -36.51 -10.08 -6.10
CA GLU A 19 -35.56 -9.07 -6.61
C GLU A 19 -34.11 -9.40 -6.24
N TRP A 20 -33.85 -9.89 -5.02
CA TRP A 20 -32.49 -10.29 -4.60
C TRP A 20 -32.00 -11.51 -5.36
N ALA A 21 -32.88 -12.51 -5.54
CA ALA A 21 -32.58 -13.70 -6.34
C ALA A 21 -32.29 -13.32 -7.80
N GLN A 22 -33.05 -12.39 -8.38
CA GLN A 22 -32.83 -11.88 -9.73
C GLN A 22 -31.52 -11.12 -9.86
N ASN A 23 -31.19 -10.23 -8.90
CA ASN A 23 -29.93 -9.47 -8.88
C ASN A 23 -28.70 -10.40 -8.80
N LEU A 24 -28.85 -11.52 -8.08
CA LEU A 24 -27.81 -12.56 -8.00
C LEU A 24 -27.89 -13.60 -9.14
N SER A 25 -28.79 -13.39 -10.12
CA SER A 25 -29.04 -14.32 -11.24
C SER A 25 -29.40 -15.75 -10.79
N LEU A 26 -29.96 -15.93 -9.60
CA LEU A 26 -30.36 -17.22 -9.04
C LEU A 26 -31.68 -17.70 -9.68
N LYS A 27 -31.70 -18.98 -10.01
CA LYS A 27 -32.86 -19.69 -10.57
C LYS A 27 -33.29 -20.82 -9.63
N LYS A 28 -34.52 -21.31 -9.83
CA LYS A 28 -35.03 -22.50 -9.12
C LYS A 28 -34.11 -23.70 -9.41
N GLY A 29 -33.58 -24.30 -8.33
CA GLY A 29 -32.68 -25.46 -8.40
C GLY A 29 -31.22 -25.15 -8.35
N ASP A 30 -30.83 -23.86 -8.35
CA ASP A 30 -29.43 -23.48 -8.17
C ASP A 30 -28.95 -23.81 -6.75
N LEU A 31 -27.68 -24.23 -6.65
CA LEU A 31 -27.02 -24.45 -5.37
C LEU A 31 -26.53 -23.12 -4.81
N VAL A 32 -26.69 -22.95 -3.50
CA VAL A 32 -26.20 -21.81 -2.76
C VAL A 32 -25.37 -22.30 -1.58
N ASN A 33 -24.33 -21.54 -1.22
CA ASN A 33 -23.61 -21.72 0.03
C ASN A 33 -24.41 -21.01 1.12
N VAL A 34 -24.57 -21.67 2.27
CA VAL A 34 -25.17 -21.10 3.47
C VAL A 34 -24.15 -21.18 4.57
N GLU A 35 -23.74 -20.04 5.10
CA GLU A 35 -22.68 -19.93 6.09
C GLU A 35 -23.14 -19.09 7.26
N LEU A 36 -22.64 -19.39 8.46
CA LEU A 36 -22.83 -18.58 9.66
C LEU A 36 -21.64 -17.62 9.75
N GLU A 37 -21.89 -16.32 9.76
CA GLU A 37 -20.89 -15.27 9.99
C GLU A 37 -21.29 -14.54 11.27
N ASP A 38 -20.52 -14.69 12.32
CA ASP A 38 -20.84 -14.16 13.65
C ASP A 38 -22.28 -14.52 14.07
N ASN A 39 -23.18 -13.54 13.98
CA ASN A 39 -24.61 -13.70 14.26
C ASN A 39 -25.50 -13.66 13.01
N ASP A 40 -24.90 -13.64 11.81
CA ASP A 40 -25.62 -13.53 10.53
C ASP A 40 -25.57 -14.82 9.72
N ILE A 41 -26.67 -15.15 9.05
CA ILE A 41 -26.71 -16.24 8.05
C ILE A 41 -26.52 -15.62 6.69
N VAL A 42 -25.39 -15.91 6.07
CA VAL A 42 -25.05 -15.44 4.73
C VAL A 42 -25.38 -16.51 3.71
N VAL A 43 -26.13 -16.13 2.68
CA VAL A 43 -26.50 -17.01 1.55
C VAL A 43 -25.85 -16.45 0.28
N SER A 44 -24.95 -17.22 -0.33
CA SER A 44 -24.22 -16.80 -1.54
C SER A 44 -24.35 -17.81 -2.67
N PRO A 45 -24.40 -17.36 -3.96
CA PRO A 45 -24.37 -18.28 -5.11
C PRO A 45 -23.06 -19.07 -5.13
N THR A 46 -23.14 -20.39 -5.35
CA THR A 46 -21.95 -21.27 -5.46
C THR A 46 -21.03 -20.84 -6.63
N ASN A 47 -21.62 -20.32 -7.71
CA ASN A 47 -20.94 -19.87 -8.93
C ASN A 47 -21.01 -18.34 -9.09
N ALA A 48 -20.91 -17.57 -7.98
CA ALA A 48 -20.87 -16.13 -8.09
C ALA A 48 -19.67 -15.73 -8.99
N LYS A 49 -19.95 -15.31 -10.23
CA LYS A 49 -18.96 -14.59 -11.03
C LYS A 49 -18.61 -13.32 -10.26
N ILE A 50 -17.33 -13.07 -10.07
CA ILE A 50 -16.89 -11.76 -9.59
C ILE A 50 -17.40 -10.78 -10.64
N ASN A 51 -18.40 -9.96 -10.27
CA ASN A 51 -18.97 -8.99 -11.19
C ASN A 51 -17.87 -8.01 -11.58
N THR A 52 -17.58 -7.92 -12.88
CA THR A 52 -16.65 -6.93 -13.42
C THR A 52 -17.10 -5.53 -12.98
N GLN A 53 -16.30 -4.89 -12.16
CA GLN A 53 -16.60 -3.53 -11.70
C GLN A 53 -16.04 -2.54 -12.71
N SER A 54 -16.89 -1.63 -13.19
CA SER A 54 -16.48 -0.59 -14.12
C SER A 54 -16.70 0.81 -13.54
N LYS A 55 -15.84 1.75 -13.93
CA LYS A 55 -15.94 3.17 -13.59
C LYS A 55 -15.74 4.02 -14.82
N SER A 56 -16.63 5.01 -15.04
CA SER A 56 -16.45 6.03 -16.06
C SER A 56 -15.94 7.32 -15.44
N LEU A 57 -14.98 7.97 -16.11
CA LEU A 57 -14.40 9.26 -15.77
C LEU A 57 -14.50 10.16 -16.99
N PHE A 58 -14.89 11.43 -16.82
CA PHE A 58 -14.96 12.41 -17.90
C PHE A 58 -13.81 13.39 -17.78
N VAL A 59 -12.97 13.51 -18.82
CA VAL A 59 -11.75 14.33 -18.77
C VAL A 59 -12.04 15.81 -18.47
N GLU A 60 -13.22 16.32 -18.83
CA GLU A 60 -13.65 17.68 -18.58
C GLU A 60 -13.85 18.01 -17.09
N GLU A 61 -13.98 16.97 -16.24
CA GLU A 61 -14.11 17.13 -14.78
C GLU A 61 -12.76 17.42 -14.11
N PHE A 62 -11.65 17.23 -14.85
CA PHE A 62 -10.30 17.34 -14.28
C PHE A 62 -9.59 18.58 -14.80
N LYS A 63 -9.22 19.47 -13.87
CA LYS A 63 -8.56 20.73 -14.17
C LYS A 63 -7.10 20.59 -14.63
N ASP A 64 -6.44 19.51 -14.18
CA ASP A 64 -5.02 19.27 -14.42
C ASP A 64 -4.68 17.77 -14.46
N GLN A 65 -3.46 17.47 -14.93
CA GLN A 65 -2.91 16.12 -15.00
C GLN A 65 -2.98 15.39 -13.65
N LYS A 66 -2.61 16.08 -12.57
CA LYS A 66 -2.47 15.47 -11.24
C LYS A 66 -3.79 14.92 -10.73
N LEU A 67 -4.88 15.67 -10.92
CA LEU A 67 -6.21 15.24 -10.49
C LEU A 67 -6.70 14.04 -11.30
N LEU A 68 -6.49 14.05 -12.63
CA LEU A 68 -6.83 12.91 -13.48
C LEU A 68 -6.06 11.65 -13.08
N GLU A 69 -4.74 11.76 -12.84
CA GLU A 69 -3.90 10.66 -12.39
C GLU A 69 -4.36 10.11 -11.02
N LEU A 70 -4.70 10.98 -10.08
CA LEU A 70 -5.25 10.59 -8.78
C LEU A 70 -6.57 9.83 -8.92
N CYS A 71 -7.47 10.26 -9.82
CA CYS A 71 -8.76 9.58 -10.03
C CYS A 71 -8.59 8.22 -10.74
N ILE A 72 -7.68 8.10 -11.70
CA ILE A 72 -7.33 6.82 -12.32
C ILE A 72 -6.74 5.87 -11.25
N THR A 73 -5.81 6.36 -10.43
CA THR A 73 -5.22 5.60 -9.32
C THR A 73 -6.27 5.20 -8.30
N ALA A 74 -7.20 6.09 -7.95
CA ALA A 74 -8.30 5.79 -7.03
C ALA A 74 -9.23 4.70 -7.59
N SER A 75 -9.57 4.78 -8.89
CA SER A 75 -10.35 3.75 -9.58
C SER A 75 -9.66 2.38 -9.49
N TYR A 76 -8.35 2.33 -9.76
CA TYR A 76 -7.55 1.12 -9.62
C TYR A 76 -7.57 0.56 -8.19
N ILE A 77 -7.26 1.40 -7.18
CA ILE A 77 -7.22 1.00 -5.77
C ILE A 77 -8.58 0.52 -5.30
N GLN A 78 -9.67 1.16 -5.74
CA GLN A 78 -11.04 0.76 -5.44
C GLN A 78 -11.43 -0.60 -6.05
N GLY A 79 -10.58 -1.22 -6.86
CA GLY A 79 -10.81 -2.56 -7.37
C GLY A 79 -11.58 -2.62 -8.67
N HIS A 80 -11.79 -1.49 -9.38
CA HIS A 80 -12.43 -1.54 -10.69
C HIS A 80 -11.57 -2.34 -11.68
N ASP A 81 -12.21 -3.20 -12.46
CA ASP A 81 -11.56 -4.02 -13.48
C ASP A 81 -11.46 -3.27 -14.80
N ILE A 82 -12.42 -2.37 -15.04
CA ILE A 82 -12.46 -1.51 -16.21
C ILE A 82 -12.60 -0.06 -15.74
N THR A 83 -11.70 0.81 -16.23
CA THR A 83 -11.85 2.26 -16.08
C THR A 83 -11.98 2.86 -17.47
N GLU A 84 -13.15 3.40 -17.77
CA GLU A 84 -13.43 4.07 -19.02
C GLU A 84 -13.24 5.57 -18.86
N ILE A 85 -12.32 6.15 -19.63
CA ILE A 85 -12.04 7.59 -19.63
C ILE A 85 -12.63 8.15 -20.92
N ARG A 86 -13.59 9.05 -20.79
CA ARG A 86 -14.36 9.64 -21.90
C ARG A 86 -14.10 11.13 -22.04
N SER A 87 -14.27 11.63 -23.25
CA SER A 87 -14.38 13.06 -23.54
C SER A 87 -15.65 13.33 -24.35
N LYS A 88 -16.25 14.48 -24.17
CA LYS A 88 -17.39 14.92 -25.01
C LYS A 88 -16.97 15.23 -26.44
N GLU A 89 -15.70 15.57 -26.61
CA GLU A 89 -15.06 15.87 -27.87
C GLU A 89 -13.81 15.00 -28.03
N LYS A 90 -13.04 15.25 -29.08
CA LYS A 90 -11.74 14.58 -29.27
C LYS A 90 -10.78 14.95 -28.12
N MET A 91 -10.22 13.96 -27.46
CA MET A 91 -9.22 14.16 -26.42
C MET A 91 -7.98 14.88 -26.97
N ALA A 92 -7.48 15.86 -26.24
CA ALA A 92 -6.22 16.50 -26.56
C ALA A 92 -5.04 15.50 -26.43
N PRO A 93 -3.97 15.65 -27.23
CA PRO A 93 -2.81 14.77 -27.16
C PRO A 93 -2.18 14.72 -25.74
N ASP A 94 -2.20 15.85 -25.02
CA ASP A 94 -1.69 15.93 -23.66
C ASP A 94 -2.53 15.11 -22.69
N GLN A 95 -3.86 15.13 -22.79
CA GLN A 95 -4.74 14.30 -21.96
C GLN A 95 -4.47 12.80 -22.15
N LYS A 96 -4.28 12.37 -23.40
CA LYS A 96 -3.90 10.97 -23.69
C LYS A 96 -2.53 10.62 -23.12
N ARG A 97 -1.57 11.54 -23.16
CA ARG A 97 -0.24 11.35 -22.55
C ARG A 97 -0.34 11.19 -21.03
N TRP A 98 -1.14 12.02 -20.35
CA TRP A 98 -1.36 11.94 -18.91
C TRP A 98 -1.97 10.59 -18.51
N ILE A 99 -2.94 10.09 -19.28
CA ILE A 99 -3.54 8.77 -19.03
C ILE A 99 -2.49 7.66 -19.15
N ARG A 100 -1.64 7.69 -20.20
CA ARG A 100 -0.57 6.70 -20.38
C ARG A 100 0.42 6.74 -19.21
N GLN A 101 0.84 7.93 -18.78
CA GLN A 101 1.73 8.10 -17.63
C GLN A 101 1.09 7.56 -16.33
N ALA A 102 -0.20 7.80 -16.11
CA ALA A 102 -0.91 7.25 -14.96
C ALA A 102 -0.88 5.71 -14.94
N VAL A 103 -1.07 5.07 -16.12
CA VAL A 103 -1.05 3.61 -16.27
C VAL A 103 0.32 3.00 -15.96
N GLU A 104 1.43 3.66 -16.34
CA GLU A 104 2.79 3.21 -16.04
C GLU A 104 3.04 3.01 -14.53
N GLY A 105 2.34 3.76 -13.70
CA GLY A 105 2.39 3.65 -12.24
C GLY A 105 1.50 2.56 -11.64
N LEU A 106 0.78 1.76 -12.44
CA LEU A 106 -0.19 0.76 -12.00
C LEU A 106 0.21 -0.65 -12.44
N VAL A 107 0.22 -1.60 -11.52
CA VAL A 107 0.55 -2.99 -11.83
C VAL A 107 -0.63 -3.66 -12.52
N GLY A 108 -0.36 -4.32 -13.67
CA GLY A 108 -1.34 -5.14 -14.37
C GLY A 108 -2.49 -4.36 -15.01
N VAL A 109 -2.31 -3.07 -15.27
CA VAL A 109 -3.27 -2.26 -16.03
C VAL A 109 -2.75 -2.07 -17.46
N GLU A 110 -3.62 -2.30 -18.43
CA GLU A 110 -3.35 -2.11 -19.85
C GLU A 110 -4.39 -1.19 -20.48
N ILE A 111 -4.00 -0.52 -21.55
CA ILE A 111 -4.92 0.24 -22.39
C ILE A 111 -5.53 -0.76 -23.39
N ALA A 112 -6.76 -1.17 -23.11
CA ALA A 112 -7.48 -2.13 -23.95
C ALA A 112 -8.01 -1.49 -25.25
N GLU A 113 -8.44 -0.22 -25.17
CA GLU A 113 -8.96 0.53 -26.32
C GLU A 113 -8.48 1.99 -26.24
N ASP A 114 -8.10 2.58 -27.37
CA ASP A 114 -7.69 3.99 -27.52
C ASP A 114 -8.34 4.61 -28.74
N TYR A 115 -9.49 5.27 -28.53
CA TYR A 115 -10.24 6.01 -29.56
C TYR A 115 -9.97 7.52 -29.44
N ALA A 116 -10.56 8.28 -30.36
CA ALA A 116 -10.39 9.73 -30.38
C ALA A 116 -10.96 10.41 -29.13
N ASP A 117 -12.06 9.91 -28.61
CA ASP A 117 -12.87 10.47 -27.52
C ASP A 117 -12.97 9.55 -26.29
N LYS A 118 -12.35 8.34 -26.34
CA LYS A 118 -12.47 7.34 -25.30
C LYS A 118 -11.19 6.51 -25.17
N ILE A 119 -10.76 6.26 -23.94
CA ILE A 119 -9.72 5.26 -23.60
C ILE A 119 -10.30 4.30 -22.56
N ILE A 120 -10.12 3.01 -22.78
CA ILE A 120 -10.51 1.96 -21.83
C ILE A 120 -9.26 1.35 -21.23
N LEU A 121 -9.16 1.46 -19.91
CA LEU A 121 -8.14 0.80 -19.10
C LEU A 121 -8.72 -0.51 -18.57
N GLN A 122 -8.03 -1.62 -18.79
CA GLN A 122 -8.38 -2.93 -18.26
C GLN A 122 -7.34 -3.39 -17.24
N ASN A 123 -7.81 -3.85 -16.10
CA ASN A 123 -6.97 -4.48 -15.09
C ASN A 123 -6.96 -6.00 -15.28
N LEU A 124 -5.76 -6.58 -15.38
CA LEU A 124 -5.51 -8.00 -15.59
C LEU A 124 -5.09 -8.74 -14.31
N ILE A 125 -5.13 -8.07 -13.16
CA ILE A 125 -4.76 -8.66 -11.87
C ILE A 125 -5.82 -9.67 -11.44
N ASP A 126 -5.39 -10.91 -11.27
CA ASP A 126 -6.16 -11.94 -10.59
C ASP A 126 -5.80 -11.95 -9.10
N PRO A 127 -6.69 -11.48 -8.19
CA PRO A 127 -6.39 -11.38 -6.77
C PRO A 127 -6.07 -12.74 -6.12
N PHE A 128 -6.55 -13.85 -6.70
CA PHE A 128 -6.32 -15.20 -6.18
C PHE A 128 -4.87 -15.70 -6.36
N LYS A 129 -4.06 -15.00 -7.14
CA LYS A 129 -2.65 -15.35 -7.39
C LYS A 129 -1.67 -14.63 -6.47
N PHE A 130 -2.14 -13.83 -5.53
CA PHE A 130 -1.29 -13.02 -4.67
C PHE A 130 -1.42 -13.42 -3.20
N ASP A 131 -0.27 -13.57 -2.56
CA ASP A 131 -0.14 -13.64 -1.11
C ASP A 131 0.21 -12.24 -0.57
N ILE A 132 -0.65 -11.73 0.31
CA ILE A 132 -0.53 -10.36 0.81
C ILE A 132 0.68 -10.19 1.74
N ASN A 133 1.07 -11.24 2.48
CA ASN A 133 2.22 -11.21 3.37
C ASN A 133 3.53 -11.14 2.57
N SER A 134 3.67 -11.97 1.54
CA SER A 134 4.81 -11.94 0.61
C SER A 134 4.94 -10.59 -0.10
N LEU A 135 3.81 -9.95 -0.45
CA LEU A 135 3.84 -8.61 -1.04
C LEU A 135 4.27 -7.54 -0.03
N LEU A 136 3.84 -7.62 1.23
CA LEU A 136 4.30 -6.73 2.31
C LEU A 136 5.80 -6.88 2.55
N GLU A 137 6.30 -8.11 2.59
CA GLU A 137 7.74 -8.40 2.71
C GLU A 137 8.53 -7.80 1.55
N LYS A 138 8.06 -8.01 0.31
CA LYS A 138 8.68 -7.41 -0.88
C LYS A 138 8.68 -5.88 -0.81
N PHE A 139 7.58 -5.28 -0.36
CA PHE A 139 7.47 -3.83 -0.23
C PHE A 139 8.45 -3.28 0.81
N ALA A 140 8.51 -3.91 1.99
CA ALA A 140 9.45 -3.53 3.05
C ALA A 140 10.91 -3.70 2.60
N LEU A 141 11.23 -4.79 1.91
CA LEU A 141 12.56 -5.03 1.36
C LEU A 141 12.96 -3.96 0.32
N THR A 142 12.03 -3.57 -0.56
CA THR A 142 12.27 -2.51 -1.56
C THR A 142 12.49 -1.17 -0.87
N SER A 143 11.67 -0.82 0.12
CA SER A 143 11.83 0.41 0.93
C SER A 143 13.20 0.46 1.64
N LYS A 144 13.61 -0.66 2.23
CA LYS A 144 14.92 -0.82 2.87
C LYS A 144 16.07 -0.62 1.87
N ALA A 145 15.98 -1.22 0.69
CA ALA A 145 16.99 -1.08 -0.35
C ALA A 145 17.15 0.39 -0.80
N VAL A 146 16.04 1.12 -0.97
CA VAL A 146 16.07 2.56 -1.29
C VAL A 146 16.81 3.34 -0.20
N LEU A 147 16.52 3.08 1.09
CA LEU A 147 17.22 3.74 2.20
C LEU A 147 18.72 3.42 2.20
N GLN A 148 19.08 2.15 2.03
CA GLN A 148 20.48 1.72 2.03
C GLN A 148 21.28 2.37 0.90
N ASP A 149 20.72 2.40 -0.30
CA ASP A 149 21.39 2.98 -1.47
C ASP A 149 21.44 4.52 -1.36
N ALA A 150 20.40 5.17 -0.84
CA ALA A 150 20.43 6.62 -0.59
C ALA A 150 21.53 7.02 0.42
N ILE A 151 21.70 6.23 1.49
CA ILE A 151 22.75 6.49 2.48
C ILE A 151 24.14 6.16 1.90
N ARG A 152 24.28 5.08 1.15
CA ARG A 152 25.54 4.76 0.46
C ARG A 152 25.91 5.89 -0.50
N ALA A 153 24.98 6.38 -1.30
CA ALA A 153 25.17 7.51 -2.20
C ALA A 153 25.62 8.78 -1.45
N LEU A 154 25.06 9.07 -0.29
CA LEU A 154 25.48 10.19 0.57
C LEU A 154 26.95 10.03 1.02
N LEU A 155 27.33 8.85 1.51
CA LEU A 155 28.66 8.59 2.07
C LEU A 155 29.74 8.51 0.99
N GLU A 156 29.44 7.94 -0.16
CA GLU A 156 30.36 7.79 -1.29
C GLU A 156 30.32 8.99 -2.24
N ARG A 157 29.36 9.91 -2.05
CA ARG A 157 29.07 11.07 -2.92
C ARG A 157 28.74 10.65 -4.35
N ASP A 158 28.01 9.55 -4.48
CA ASP A 158 27.57 9.00 -5.76
C ASP A 158 26.17 9.51 -6.11
N LEU A 159 26.12 10.58 -6.91
CA LEU A 159 24.85 11.20 -7.34
C LEU A 159 24.04 10.29 -8.30
N SER A 160 24.74 9.42 -9.04
CA SER A 160 24.05 8.46 -9.92
C SER A 160 23.31 7.42 -9.09
N LEU A 161 23.93 6.90 -8.04
CA LEU A 161 23.28 5.98 -7.10
C LEU A 161 22.13 6.65 -6.35
N ALA A 162 22.26 7.95 -6.00
CA ALA A 162 21.17 8.70 -5.36
C ALA A 162 19.96 8.81 -6.29
N GLN A 163 20.19 9.12 -7.58
CA GLN A 163 19.13 9.20 -8.58
C GLN A 163 18.46 7.84 -8.80
N ASP A 164 19.24 6.75 -8.94
CA ASP A 164 18.70 5.38 -9.06
C ASP A 164 17.86 4.98 -7.84
N ALA A 165 18.32 5.30 -6.62
CA ALA A 165 17.57 5.05 -5.40
C ALA A 165 16.24 5.83 -5.37
N TYR A 166 16.25 7.08 -5.82
CA TYR A 166 15.02 7.89 -5.92
C TYR A 166 14.02 7.29 -6.92
N GLU A 167 14.48 6.95 -8.14
CA GLU A 167 13.65 6.35 -9.19
C GLU A 167 13.10 4.96 -8.78
N ARG A 168 13.86 4.19 -8.01
CA ARG A 168 13.37 2.93 -7.43
C ARG A 168 12.19 3.11 -6.47
N GLY A 169 11.99 4.31 -5.96
CA GLY A 169 10.79 4.67 -5.20
C GLY A 169 9.48 4.50 -5.99
N ASP A 170 9.52 4.54 -7.33
CA ASP A 170 8.35 4.25 -8.16
C ASP A 170 7.89 2.79 -7.99
N GLN A 171 8.83 1.86 -7.77
CA GLN A 171 8.48 0.47 -7.46
C GLN A 171 7.77 0.36 -6.11
N CYS A 172 8.20 1.14 -5.10
CA CYS A 172 7.49 1.25 -3.82
C CYS A 172 6.06 1.75 -4.03
N THR A 173 5.87 2.77 -4.87
CA THR A 173 4.56 3.33 -5.19
C THR A 173 3.66 2.30 -5.88
N LYS A 174 4.18 1.53 -6.82
CA LYS A 174 3.45 0.44 -7.50
C LYS A 174 3.02 -0.66 -6.51
N LEU A 175 3.91 -1.09 -5.62
CA LEU A 175 3.61 -2.09 -4.59
C LEU A 175 2.57 -1.59 -3.60
N TYR A 176 2.68 -0.33 -3.15
CA TYR A 176 1.68 0.31 -2.30
C TYR A 176 0.29 0.28 -2.94
N ARG A 177 0.17 0.74 -4.20
CA ARG A 177 -1.10 0.78 -4.94
C ARG A 177 -1.70 -0.63 -5.12
N LEU A 178 -0.87 -1.62 -5.44
CA LEU A 178 -1.28 -3.03 -5.56
C LEU A 178 -1.79 -3.60 -4.23
N LEU A 179 -1.03 -3.44 -3.14
CA LEU A 179 -1.42 -3.89 -1.81
C LEU A 179 -2.74 -3.26 -1.36
N MET A 180 -2.91 -1.95 -1.57
CA MET A 180 -4.16 -1.26 -1.27
C MET A 180 -5.34 -1.80 -2.08
N ARG A 181 -5.17 -2.05 -3.40
CA ARG A 181 -6.18 -2.67 -4.25
C ARG A 181 -6.60 -4.04 -3.71
N LEU A 182 -5.63 -4.93 -3.49
CA LEU A 182 -5.90 -6.30 -3.02
C LEU A 182 -6.58 -6.30 -1.65
N SER A 183 -6.13 -5.44 -0.73
CA SER A 183 -6.74 -5.31 0.60
C SER A 183 -8.19 -4.81 0.52
N LEU A 184 -8.51 -3.83 -0.33
CA LEU A 184 -9.88 -3.36 -0.50
C LEU A 184 -10.79 -4.40 -1.19
N GLN A 185 -10.25 -5.21 -2.10
CA GLN A 185 -10.98 -6.34 -2.66
C GLN A 185 -11.25 -7.42 -1.61
N ALA A 186 -10.28 -7.74 -0.74
CA ALA A 186 -10.45 -8.66 0.38
C ALA A 186 -11.47 -8.14 1.41
N ALA A 187 -11.51 -6.83 1.67
CA ALA A 187 -12.53 -6.24 2.54
C ALA A 187 -13.96 -6.43 2.02
N ARG A 188 -14.15 -6.42 0.70
CA ARG A 188 -15.48 -6.53 0.04
C ARG A 188 -15.88 -7.96 -0.29
N SER A 189 -14.94 -8.88 -0.41
CA SER A 189 -15.19 -10.26 -0.83
C SER A 189 -14.57 -11.23 0.15
N ARG A 190 -15.43 -11.95 0.89
CA ARG A 190 -14.98 -13.03 1.75
C ARG A 190 -14.14 -14.06 1.00
N LYS A 191 -14.56 -14.46 -0.20
CA LYS A 191 -13.84 -15.44 -1.02
C LYS A 191 -12.39 -14.99 -1.30
N ILE A 192 -12.18 -13.69 -1.59
CA ILE A 192 -10.83 -13.13 -1.79
C ILE A 192 -10.08 -13.10 -0.46
N ARG A 193 -10.74 -12.69 0.63
CA ARG A 193 -10.17 -12.62 1.98
C ARG A 193 -9.69 -13.99 2.45
N ASP A 194 -10.53 -15.02 2.34
CA ASP A 194 -10.21 -16.39 2.75
C ASP A 194 -9.03 -16.95 1.93
N GLN A 195 -9.02 -16.70 0.61
CA GLN A 195 -7.91 -17.11 -0.27
C GLN A 195 -6.58 -16.42 0.08
N MET A 196 -6.63 -15.20 0.58
CA MET A 196 -5.45 -14.45 1.06
C MET A 196 -5.03 -14.82 2.48
N GLY A 197 -5.71 -15.78 3.12
CA GLY A 197 -5.42 -16.23 4.48
C GLY A 197 -5.73 -15.18 5.55
N LEU A 198 -6.68 -14.27 5.27
CA LEU A 198 -7.12 -13.24 6.21
C LEU A 198 -8.41 -13.71 6.88
N ALA A 199 -8.39 -13.82 8.22
CA ALA A 199 -9.48 -14.41 8.99
C ALA A 199 -10.77 -13.58 8.89
N ASP A 200 -10.66 -12.26 8.97
CA ASP A 200 -11.78 -11.32 9.06
C ASP A 200 -11.44 -9.94 8.48
N ILE A 201 -12.34 -8.98 8.65
CA ILE A 201 -12.14 -7.60 8.19
C ILE A 201 -11.08 -6.87 9.04
N SER A 202 -10.95 -7.18 10.33
CA SER A 202 -9.92 -6.59 11.19
C SER A 202 -8.53 -6.92 10.68
N SER A 203 -8.28 -8.17 10.31
CA SER A 203 -7.04 -8.62 9.66
C SER A 203 -6.75 -7.82 8.38
N VAL A 204 -7.77 -7.51 7.56
CA VAL A 204 -7.60 -6.68 6.36
C VAL A 204 -7.23 -5.25 6.73
N VAL A 205 -7.89 -4.66 7.73
CA VAL A 205 -7.60 -3.29 8.20
C VAL A 205 -6.16 -3.18 8.67
N ILE A 206 -5.67 -4.15 9.45
CA ILE A 206 -4.27 -4.21 9.90
C ILE A 206 -3.30 -4.25 8.71
N LYS A 207 -3.60 -5.01 7.65
CA LYS A 207 -2.77 -5.02 6.43
C LYS A 207 -2.78 -3.69 5.69
N ILE A 208 -3.92 -2.98 5.68
CA ILE A 208 -4.02 -1.63 5.10
C ILE A 208 -3.14 -0.65 5.88
N ILE A 209 -3.23 -0.66 7.23
CA ILE A 209 -2.43 0.23 8.07
C ILE A 209 -0.94 -0.08 7.89
N ALA A 210 -0.53 -1.32 8.02
CA ALA A 210 0.85 -1.76 7.81
C ALA A 210 1.39 -1.36 6.41
N THR A 211 0.57 -1.47 5.37
CA THR A 211 0.92 -1.02 4.01
C THR A 211 1.20 0.49 4.00
N ARG A 212 0.42 1.29 4.73
CA ARG A 212 0.63 2.74 4.85
C ARG A 212 1.92 3.07 5.60
N GLU A 213 2.21 2.35 6.70
CA GLU A 213 3.42 2.58 7.49
C GLU A 213 4.69 2.28 6.67
N ILE A 214 4.73 1.15 5.96
CA ILE A 214 5.82 0.83 5.02
C ILE A 214 5.90 1.86 3.90
N GLY A 215 4.75 2.34 3.39
CA GLY A 215 4.70 3.40 2.38
C GLY A 215 5.30 4.73 2.87
N ARG A 216 5.12 5.07 4.16
CA ARG A 216 5.76 6.23 4.77
C ARG A 216 7.26 6.05 4.91
N MET A 217 7.70 4.85 5.29
CA MET A 217 9.13 4.53 5.33
C MET A 217 9.76 4.69 3.94
N ALA A 218 9.15 4.15 2.89
CA ALA A 218 9.59 4.31 1.51
C ALA A 218 9.67 5.79 1.09
N TYR A 219 8.66 6.58 1.44
CA TYR A 219 8.63 8.03 1.16
C TYR A 219 9.82 8.76 1.80
N TYR A 220 10.16 8.46 3.06
CA TYR A 220 11.31 9.08 3.71
C TYR A 220 12.64 8.61 3.13
N ALA A 221 12.74 7.33 2.74
CA ALA A 221 13.92 6.82 2.04
C ALA A 221 14.16 7.54 0.70
N MET A 222 13.11 7.76 -0.10
CA MET A 222 13.18 8.54 -1.34
C MET A 222 13.60 9.99 -1.10
N ARG A 223 13.06 10.64 -0.07
CA ARG A 223 13.45 12.01 0.29
C ARG A 223 14.90 12.12 0.69
N ILE A 224 15.44 11.13 1.40
CA ILE A 224 16.86 11.08 1.72
C ILE A 224 17.66 11.06 0.41
N ALA A 225 17.32 10.19 -0.55
CA ALA A 225 17.98 10.12 -1.84
C ALA A 225 17.94 11.47 -2.59
N GLN A 226 16.80 12.16 -2.56
CA GLN A 226 16.62 13.47 -3.19
C GLN A 226 17.54 14.54 -2.63
N HIS A 227 17.79 14.55 -1.30
CA HIS A 227 18.64 15.55 -0.65
C HIS A 227 20.14 15.27 -0.72
N VAL A 228 20.57 14.10 -1.21
CA VAL A 228 21.98 13.73 -1.32
C VAL A 228 22.77 14.73 -2.16
N SER A 229 22.22 15.21 -3.28
CA SER A 229 22.88 16.17 -4.17
C SER A 229 23.13 17.55 -3.57
N GLU A 230 22.43 17.88 -2.48
CA GLU A 230 22.55 19.16 -1.79
C GLU A 230 23.65 19.15 -0.72
N VAL A 231 24.23 17.98 -0.39
CA VAL A 231 25.33 17.84 0.55
C VAL A 231 26.65 17.88 -0.22
N GLU A 232 27.21 19.09 -0.41
CA GLU A 232 28.38 19.32 -1.24
C GLU A 232 29.69 18.99 -0.54
N LYS A 233 29.76 19.09 0.79
CA LYS A 233 30.96 18.82 1.57
C LYS A 233 31.08 17.37 2.00
N LYS A 234 32.32 16.89 2.06
CA LYS A 234 32.64 15.60 2.65
C LYS A 234 32.33 15.66 4.17
N LEU A 235 31.58 14.67 4.65
CA LEU A 235 31.25 14.53 6.04
C LEU A 235 32.47 14.06 6.85
N ASP A 236 32.61 14.56 8.07
CA ASP A 236 33.60 14.07 9.01
C ASP A 236 33.25 12.66 9.52
N GLU A 237 34.26 11.94 10.02
CA GLU A 237 34.11 10.55 10.46
C GLU A 237 33.07 10.39 11.59
N GLN A 238 32.97 11.36 12.47
CA GLN A 238 32.01 11.33 13.58
C GLN A 238 30.58 11.42 13.08
N THR A 239 30.31 12.32 12.15
CA THR A 239 28.99 12.48 11.49
C THR A 239 28.64 11.22 10.71
N VAL A 240 29.56 10.65 9.92
CA VAL A 240 29.36 9.40 9.19
C VAL A 240 28.99 8.26 10.13
N ASN A 241 29.72 8.08 11.23
CA ASN A 241 29.47 7.04 12.22
C ASN A 241 28.07 7.15 12.85
N LEU A 242 27.62 8.37 13.16
CA LEU A 242 26.28 8.59 13.74
C LEU A 242 25.18 8.22 12.73
N ILE A 243 25.31 8.66 11.47
CA ILE A 243 24.36 8.34 10.40
C ILE A 243 24.28 6.83 10.19
N GLN A 244 25.43 6.15 10.07
CA GLN A 244 25.46 4.70 9.87
C GLN A 244 24.80 3.94 11.03
N LYS A 245 25.03 4.35 12.29
CA LYS A 245 24.38 3.76 13.46
C LYS A 245 22.86 3.99 13.44
N MET A 246 22.41 5.21 13.14
CA MET A 246 20.97 5.52 13.03
C MET A 246 20.30 4.62 11.97
N VAL A 247 20.89 4.54 10.79
CA VAL A 247 20.35 3.75 9.67
C VAL A 247 20.32 2.26 10.01
N LYS A 248 21.41 1.72 10.56
CA LYS A 248 21.48 0.32 10.99
C LYS A 248 20.34 -0.03 11.96
N ILE A 249 20.17 0.79 13.02
CA ILE A 249 19.10 0.57 14.00
C ILE A 249 17.72 0.69 13.35
N SER A 250 17.51 1.68 12.47
CA SER A 250 16.22 1.90 11.80
C SER A 250 15.84 0.73 10.90
N ILE A 251 16.80 0.15 10.18
CA ILE A 251 16.60 -1.04 9.34
C ILE A 251 16.27 -2.27 10.19
N GLU A 252 17.03 -2.50 11.28
CA GLU A 252 16.75 -3.60 12.20
C GLU A 252 15.38 -3.48 12.84
N MET A 253 14.95 -2.24 13.19
CA MET A 253 13.60 -1.97 13.70
C MET A 253 12.53 -2.31 12.68
N GLN A 254 12.70 -1.92 11.40
CA GLN A 254 11.76 -2.29 10.32
C GLN A 254 11.66 -3.80 10.14
N ASP A 255 12.79 -4.51 10.03
CA ASP A 255 12.82 -5.95 9.81
C ASP A 255 12.12 -6.71 10.97
N GLN A 256 12.39 -6.28 12.21
CA GLN A 256 11.75 -6.85 13.40
C GLN A 256 10.26 -6.51 13.50
N ALA A 257 9.86 -5.27 13.16
CA ALA A 257 8.46 -4.86 13.18
C ALA A 257 7.62 -5.66 12.17
N LEU A 258 8.12 -5.82 10.95
CA LEU A 258 7.45 -6.66 9.97
C LEU A 258 7.35 -8.12 10.42
N LYS A 259 8.44 -8.67 10.98
CA LYS A 259 8.44 -10.03 11.52
C LYS A 259 7.43 -10.17 12.68
N ALA A 260 7.40 -9.21 13.61
CA ALA A 260 6.44 -9.20 14.72
C ALA A 260 4.98 -9.17 14.21
N LEU A 261 4.70 -8.36 13.18
CA LEU A 261 3.38 -8.29 12.53
C LEU A 261 2.96 -9.62 11.91
N LEU A 262 3.89 -10.29 11.21
CA LEU A 262 3.58 -11.55 10.51
C LEU A 262 3.48 -12.73 11.45
N SER A 263 4.27 -12.74 12.55
CA SER A 263 4.29 -13.82 13.56
C SER A 263 3.41 -13.56 14.79
N LYS A 264 2.77 -12.36 14.88
CA LYS A 264 1.99 -11.93 16.05
C LYS A 264 2.80 -11.97 17.36
N ASP A 265 4.07 -11.53 17.32
CA ASP A 265 5.02 -11.58 18.45
C ASP A 265 5.03 -10.27 19.24
N LEU A 266 4.33 -10.25 20.38
CA LEU A 266 4.23 -9.09 21.28
C LEU A 266 5.58 -8.70 21.91
N ALA A 267 6.41 -9.66 22.27
CA ALA A 267 7.69 -9.37 22.93
C ALA A 267 8.64 -8.67 21.95
N MET A 268 8.65 -9.13 20.69
CA MET A 268 9.41 -8.49 19.63
C MET A 268 8.89 -7.08 19.35
N ALA A 269 7.57 -6.88 19.26
CA ALA A 269 6.95 -5.56 19.04
C ALA A 269 7.35 -4.58 20.15
N SER A 270 7.23 -4.96 21.43
CA SER A 270 7.62 -4.11 22.57
C SER A 270 9.10 -3.70 22.51
N SER A 271 10.01 -4.62 22.17
CA SER A 271 11.44 -4.33 22.08
C SER A 271 11.78 -3.25 21.04
N ILE A 272 10.99 -3.12 19.97
CA ILE A 272 11.20 -2.13 18.91
C ILE A 272 10.85 -0.73 19.42
N ILE A 273 9.79 -0.60 20.20
CA ILE A 273 9.35 0.68 20.79
C ILE A 273 10.47 1.26 21.66
N ASP A 274 11.10 0.41 22.49
CA ASP A 274 12.22 0.83 23.34
C ASP A 274 13.44 1.32 22.55
N ARG A 275 13.71 0.71 21.39
CA ARG A 275 14.86 1.07 20.54
C ARG A 275 14.76 2.47 19.93
N MET A 276 13.57 3.05 19.81
CA MET A 276 13.40 4.41 19.30
C MET A 276 14.16 5.46 20.15
N SER A 277 14.33 5.19 21.45
CA SER A 277 15.14 6.05 22.33
C SER A 277 16.61 6.14 21.90
N GLN A 278 17.15 5.07 21.30
CA GLN A 278 18.54 5.04 20.81
C GLN A 278 18.67 5.90 19.54
N VAL A 279 17.72 5.78 18.61
CA VAL A 279 17.70 6.61 17.40
C VAL A 279 17.57 8.09 17.75
N ARG A 280 16.74 8.44 18.75
CA ARG A 280 16.58 9.82 19.22
C ARG A 280 17.90 10.38 19.78
N ARG A 281 18.60 9.62 20.62
CA ARG A 281 19.91 10.06 21.17
C ARG A 281 20.96 10.28 20.07
N LEU A 282 21.01 9.40 19.07
CA LEU A 282 21.94 9.55 17.95
C LEU A 282 21.59 10.77 17.08
N TYR A 283 20.31 11.03 16.86
CA TYR A 283 19.83 12.22 16.19
C TYR A 283 20.25 13.48 16.91
N GLU A 284 20.02 13.57 18.23
CA GLU A 284 20.42 14.72 19.06
C GLU A 284 21.94 14.93 19.06
N ALA A 285 22.73 13.85 19.08
CA ALA A 285 24.18 13.92 19.01
C ALA A 285 24.70 14.41 17.64
N ALA A 286 23.94 14.19 16.56
CA ALA A 286 24.32 14.64 15.23
C ALA A 286 24.07 16.15 15.00
N LEU A 287 23.08 16.75 15.66
CA LEU A 287 22.69 18.14 15.43
C LEU A 287 23.86 19.14 15.58
N PRO A 288 24.70 19.09 16.64
CA PRO A 288 25.83 20.05 16.81
C PRO A 288 26.92 19.87 15.72
N LEU A 289 27.04 18.70 15.11
CA LEU A 289 28.02 18.45 14.05
C LEU A 289 27.58 19.06 12.72
N ILE A 290 26.29 19.02 12.45
CA ILE A 290 25.70 19.56 11.23
C ILE A 290 25.90 21.08 11.14
N THR A 291 25.78 21.82 12.25
CA THR A 291 25.95 23.26 12.28
C THR A 291 27.38 23.74 11.94
N LYS A 292 28.35 22.83 11.82
CA LYS A 292 29.71 23.13 11.39
C LYS A 292 29.89 23.13 9.87
N LEU A 293 28.88 22.68 9.14
CA LEU A 293 28.88 22.70 7.68
C LEU A 293 28.46 24.07 7.14
N ASP A 294 28.59 24.28 5.83
CA ASP A 294 28.00 25.43 5.15
C ASP A 294 26.45 25.35 5.20
N ASP A 295 25.78 26.48 4.99
CA ASP A 295 24.33 26.60 5.18
C ASP A 295 23.54 25.60 4.34
N ARG A 296 23.94 25.35 3.09
CA ARG A 296 23.22 24.43 2.19
C ARG A 296 23.40 22.98 2.63
N SER A 297 24.65 22.54 2.82
CA SER A 297 24.93 21.18 3.30
C SER A 297 24.37 20.92 4.68
N SER A 298 24.38 21.94 5.57
CA SER A 298 23.80 21.89 6.92
C SER A 298 22.28 21.65 6.86
N LEU A 299 21.56 22.41 6.01
CA LEU A 299 20.12 22.24 5.83
C LEU A 299 19.79 20.86 5.26
N ALA A 300 20.46 20.44 4.17
CA ALA A 300 20.22 19.15 3.53
C ALA A 300 20.48 17.99 4.49
N LEU A 301 21.60 18.02 5.21
CA LEU A 301 21.93 16.97 6.18
C LEU A 301 20.96 16.94 7.36
N SER A 302 20.46 18.09 7.82
CA SER A 302 19.41 18.19 8.84
C SER A 302 18.12 17.50 8.38
N LEU A 303 17.74 17.67 7.10
CA LEU A 303 16.60 16.98 6.51
C LEU A 303 16.82 15.47 6.44
N ILE A 304 18.00 15.04 6.00
CA ILE A 304 18.36 13.62 5.90
C ILE A 304 18.28 12.92 7.26
N ILE A 305 18.93 13.44 8.31
CA ILE A 305 18.91 12.79 9.63
C ILE A 305 17.53 12.83 10.29
N ARG A 306 16.75 13.90 10.06
CA ARG A 306 15.34 13.95 10.47
C ARG A 306 14.54 12.87 9.79
N ASP A 307 14.75 12.63 8.50
CA ASP A 307 14.02 11.66 7.72
C ASP A 307 14.42 10.22 8.08
N ILE A 308 15.68 9.95 8.45
CA ILE A 308 16.11 8.67 9.04
C ILE A 308 15.37 8.44 10.38
N ARG A 309 15.26 9.47 11.24
CA ARG A 309 14.50 9.35 12.48
C ARG A 309 13.01 9.11 12.24
N ALA A 310 12.43 9.77 11.24
CA ALA A 310 11.03 9.56 10.86
C ALA A 310 10.80 8.13 10.33
N TYR A 311 11.72 7.61 9.51
CA TYR A 311 11.71 6.22 9.06
C TYR A 311 11.64 5.23 10.23
N ALA A 312 12.51 5.40 11.25
CA ALA A 312 12.48 4.61 12.47
C ALA A 312 11.15 4.75 13.25
N GLY A 313 10.57 5.95 13.26
CA GLY A 313 9.28 6.21 13.89
C GLY A 313 8.15 5.39 13.24
N TYR A 314 8.18 5.21 11.92
CA TYR A 314 7.21 4.35 11.23
C TYR A 314 7.48 2.85 11.43
N ALA A 315 8.69 2.44 11.78
CA ALA A 315 8.93 1.08 12.25
C ALA A 315 8.30 0.83 13.63
N VAL A 316 8.24 1.85 14.51
CA VAL A 316 7.47 1.77 15.76
C VAL A 316 5.98 1.65 15.47
N ALA A 317 5.42 2.47 14.57
CA ALA A 317 4.02 2.38 14.18
C ALA A 317 3.67 0.98 13.63
N LEU A 318 4.54 0.40 12.78
CA LEU A 318 4.37 -0.96 12.28
C LEU A 318 4.44 -2.02 13.41
N ALA A 319 5.21 -1.78 14.47
CA ALA A 319 5.23 -2.65 15.66
C ALA A 319 3.94 -2.51 16.48
N ASP A 320 3.37 -1.30 16.57
CA ASP A 320 2.05 -1.09 17.20
C ASP A 320 0.95 -1.84 16.43
N ASP A 321 1.00 -1.87 15.08
CA ASP A 321 0.09 -2.65 14.25
C ASP A 321 0.22 -4.16 14.54
N ALA A 322 1.45 -4.64 14.84
CA ALA A 322 1.66 -6.04 15.23
C ALA A 322 0.95 -6.35 16.55
N VAL A 323 0.95 -5.42 17.51
CA VAL A 323 0.21 -5.56 18.78
C VAL A 323 -1.29 -5.66 18.50
N LEU A 324 -1.84 -4.79 17.66
CA LEU A 324 -3.26 -4.86 17.28
C LEU A 324 -3.61 -6.22 16.68
N GLY A 325 -2.75 -6.79 15.83
CA GLY A 325 -2.98 -8.08 15.18
C GLY A 325 -2.99 -9.30 16.13
N VAL A 326 -2.49 -9.17 17.37
CA VAL A 326 -2.57 -10.22 18.38
C VAL A 326 -3.95 -10.29 19.03
N PHE A 327 -4.63 -9.16 19.16
CA PHE A 327 -5.97 -9.06 19.76
C PHE A 327 -7.10 -9.17 18.71
N ASP A 328 -6.75 -9.60 17.50
CA ASP A 328 -7.71 -9.95 16.46
C ASP A 328 -8.52 -11.18 16.92
N ILE A 329 -9.86 -11.04 17.01
CA ILE A 329 -10.79 -12.01 17.65
C ILE A 329 -11.25 -13.04 16.62
#